data_3d36152ef30abd563aa39d4952626ac3
#
_entry.id   3d36152ef30abd563aa39d4952626ac3
#
_cell.length_a   1.000
_cell.length_b   1.000
_cell.length_c   1.000
_cell.angle_alpha   90.00
_cell.angle_beta   90.00
_cell.angle_gamma   90.00
#
_symmetry.space_group_name_H-M   'P 1'
#
loop_
_entity.id
_entity.type
_entity.pdbx_description
1 polymer ?
#
loop_
_entity_poly.entity_id
_entity_poly.type
_entity_poly.pdbx_seq_one_letter_code
_entity_poly.pdbx_strand_id
1 'polypeptide(L)'
;MSPRRLASSGIDTDDYSAFDRPRRRSRPRTKNRPDYSDLPIGQVTSIDRGRYTCRLDDHDLVAMKARSLGRKAVIVGDRVRLDGDTSGAEGSLARIPQVERRRTVLRRTADDTDPHERAIVANADQIFIVTALAQPEPRVGM
;
A
#
# COMPACT_ATOMS: atom_id res chain seq x y z
N MET A 1 19.80 -28.30 -76.40
CA MET A 1 18.88 -28.64 -75.27
C MET A 1 19.48 -28.16 -73.98
N SER A 2 18.96 -27.12 -73.44
CA SER A 2 19.40 -26.57 -72.13
C SER A 2 18.69 -27.30 -71.01
N PRO A 3 19.37 -27.77 -69.97
CA PRO A 3 18.71 -28.38 -68.82
C PRO A 3 17.94 -27.29 -68.03
N ARG A 4 16.66 -27.51 -67.81
CA ARG A 4 15.84 -26.72 -66.89
C ARG A 4 16.38 -26.88 -65.48
N ARG A 5 16.82 -25.76 -64.90
CA ARG A 5 17.09 -25.72 -63.45
C ARG A 5 15.72 -25.80 -62.69
N LEU A 6 15.60 -26.85 -61.93
CA LEU A 6 14.56 -26.97 -60.93
C LEU A 6 14.84 -25.92 -59.85
N ALA A 7 13.95 -24.95 -59.74
CA ALA A 7 13.95 -24.03 -58.63
C ALA A 7 13.60 -24.83 -57.37
N SER A 8 14.56 -24.98 -56.47
CA SER A 8 14.29 -25.45 -55.12
C SER A 8 13.48 -24.34 -54.40
N SER A 9 12.21 -24.58 -54.20
CA SER A 9 11.41 -23.78 -53.28
C SER A 9 11.92 -24.02 -51.87
N GLY A 10 12.94 -23.26 -51.49
CA GLY A 10 13.34 -23.18 -50.10
C GLY A 10 12.16 -22.56 -49.34
N ILE A 11 11.47 -23.38 -48.57
CA ILE A 11 10.55 -22.86 -47.54
C ILE A 11 11.45 -22.19 -46.50
N ASP A 12 11.43 -20.86 -46.51
CA ASP A 12 12.11 -20.08 -45.52
C ASP A 12 11.34 -20.31 -44.20
N THR A 13 11.85 -21.21 -43.37
CA THR A 13 11.25 -21.62 -42.11
C THR A 13 11.49 -20.62 -40.98
N ASP A 14 12.16 -19.49 -41.26
CA ASP A 14 12.57 -18.53 -40.26
C ASP A 14 11.69 -17.24 -40.21
N ASP A 15 10.63 -17.20 -40.99
CA ASP A 15 9.70 -16.06 -40.96
C ASP A 15 8.66 -16.21 -39.81
N TYR A 16 9.10 -15.92 -38.61
CA TYR A 16 8.23 -15.81 -37.42
C TYR A 16 7.52 -14.45 -37.31
N SER A 17 7.61 -13.58 -38.30
CA SER A 17 7.02 -12.24 -38.27
C SER A 17 5.51 -12.25 -38.08
N ALA A 18 4.84 -13.33 -38.52
CA ALA A 18 3.40 -13.53 -38.32
C ALA A 18 3.01 -13.75 -36.85
N PHE A 19 3.95 -14.09 -35.97
CA PHE A 19 3.74 -14.32 -34.56
C PHE A 19 4.12 -13.10 -33.68
N ASP A 20 4.75 -12.10 -34.28
CA ASP A 20 5.02 -10.84 -33.61
C ASP A 20 3.70 -10.09 -33.41
N ARG A 21 3.02 -10.42 -32.29
CA ARG A 21 1.89 -9.58 -31.86
C ARG A 21 2.41 -8.18 -31.65
N PRO A 22 1.87 -7.16 -32.33
CA PRO A 22 2.28 -5.79 -32.11
C PRO A 22 2.14 -5.52 -30.62
N ARG A 23 3.26 -5.24 -29.93
CA ARG A 23 3.26 -4.84 -28.52
C ARG A 23 2.30 -3.69 -28.43
N ARG A 24 1.16 -3.89 -27.76
CA ARG A 24 0.25 -2.81 -27.44
C ARG A 24 1.07 -1.72 -26.79
N ARG A 25 1.35 -0.65 -27.52
CA ARG A 25 1.95 0.54 -26.94
C ARG A 25 1.09 0.87 -25.74
N SER A 26 1.64 0.70 -24.56
CA SER A 26 1.00 1.14 -23.34
C SER A 26 0.76 2.64 -23.52
N ARG A 27 -0.51 3.06 -23.64
CA ARG A 27 -0.84 4.48 -23.62
C ARG A 27 -0.13 5.07 -22.41
N PRO A 28 0.60 6.19 -22.55
CA PRO A 28 1.14 6.87 -21.40
C PRO A 28 -0.02 7.07 -20.44
N ARG A 29 0.01 6.38 -19.30
CA ARG A 29 -0.95 6.60 -18.24
C ARG A 29 -0.66 8.00 -17.74
N THR A 30 -1.42 8.96 -18.20
CA THR A 30 -1.48 10.27 -17.59
C THR A 30 -1.75 9.99 -16.12
N LYS A 31 -0.77 10.23 -15.25
CA LYS A 31 -0.93 10.10 -13.80
C LYS A 31 -1.78 11.29 -13.34
N ASN A 32 -3.05 11.31 -13.71
CA ASN A 32 -4.03 12.12 -13.01
C ASN A 32 -4.11 11.52 -11.61
N ARG A 33 -3.29 12.03 -10.71
CA ARG A 33 -3.49 11.80 -9.28
C ARG A 33 -4.70 12.65 -8.91
N PRO A 34 -5.80 12.03 -8.49
CA PRO A 34 -6.92 12.79 -7.93
C PRO A 34 -6.36 13.65 -6.79
N ASP A 35 -6.78 14.89 -6.73
CA ASP A 35 -6.49 15.76 -5.61
C ASP A 35 -7.44 15.38 -4.47
N TYR A 36 -6.86 15.04 -3.33
CA TYR A 36 -7.59 14.67 -2.11
C TYR A 36 -7.49 15.75 -1.03
N SER A 37 -7.02 16.96 -1.39
CA SER A 37 -6.79 18.04 -0.43
C SER A 37 -8.05 18.48 0.31
N ASP A 38 -9.21 18.40 -0.35
CA ASP A 38 -10.49 18.83 0.21
C ASP A 38 -11.17 17.79 1.10
N LEU A 39 -10.64 16.56 1.13
CA LEU A 39 -11.21 15.50 1.94
C LEU A 39 -10.90 15.69 3.44
N PRO A 40 -11.82 15.31 4.32
CA PRO A 40 -11.60 15.37 5.76
C PRO A 40 -10.44 14.46 6.18
N ILE A 41 -9.74 14.87 7.24
CA ILE A 41 -8.61 14.11 7.80
C ILE A 41 -9.05 13.46 9.10
N GLY A 42 -9.04 12.13 9.12
CA GLY A 42 -9.22 11.35 10.34
C GLY A 42 -7.90 10.74 10.82
N GLN A 43 -7.90 10.25 12.06
CA GLN A 43 -6.78 9.52 12.64
C GLN A 43 -7.13 8.06 12.84
N VAL A 44 -6.25 7.16 12.39
CA VAL A 44 -6.42 5.72 12.58
C VAL A 44 -6.18 5.36 14.03
N THR A 45 -7.19 4.82 14.71
CA THR A 45 -7.15 4.42 16.13
C THR A 45 -6.97 2.92 16.30
N SER A 46 -7.54 2.10 15.42
CA SER A 46 -7.35 0.65 15.43
C SER A 46 -7.42 0.04 14.03
N ILE A 47 -6.89 -1.17 13.93
CA ILE A 47 -6.86 -1.93 12.67
C ILE A 47 -7.26 -3.36 12.98
N ASP A 48 -8.32 -3.84 12.33
CA ASP A 48 -8.76 -5.23 12.40
C ASP A 48 -9.11 -5.75 11.01
N ARG A 49 -8.44 -6.83 10.59
CA ARG A 49 -8.73 -7.59 9.36
C ARG A 49 -8.94 -6.72 8.10
N GLY A 50 -8.11 -5.68 7.94
CA GLY A 50 -8.20 -4.77 6.79
C GLY A 50 -9.29 -3.69 6.91
N ARG A 51 -9.95 -3.60 8.06
CA ARG A 51 -10.79 -2.48 8.47
C ARG A 51 -10.02 -1.57 9.39
N TYR A 52 -10.18 -0.29 9.18
CA TYR A 52 -9.50 0.76 9.91
C TYR A 52 -10.54 1.57 10.66
N THR A 53 -10.47 1.58 11.99
CA THR A 53 -11.27 2.53 12.76
C THR A 53 -10.55 3.85 12.75
N CYS A 54 -11.26 4.88 12.33
CA CYS A 54 -10.72 6.23 12.23
C CYS A 54 -11.56 7.17 13.10
N ARG A 55 -10.88 8.02 13.86
CA ARG A 55 -11.50 9.15 14.56
C ARG A 55 -11.54 10.34 13.62
N LEU A 56 -12.75 10.83 13.35
CA LEU A 56 -12.98 12.07 12.61
C LEU A 56 -13.74 13.02 13.53
N ASP A 57 -13.10 14.13 13.89
CA ASP A 57 -13.63 15.06 14.88
C ASP A 57 -14.07 14.34 16.17
N ASP A 58 -15.38 14.28 16.45
CA ASP A 58 -15.93 13.72 17.67
C ASP A 58 -16.50 12.30 17.53
N HIS A 59 -16.40 11.68 16.34
CA HIS A 59 -16.98 10.36 16.12
C HIS A 59 -15.98 9.37 15.49
N ASP A 60 -16.24 8.10 15.72
CA ASP A 60 -15.50 7.00 15.12
C ASP A 60 -16.24 6.49 13.89
N LEU A 61 -15.48 6.15 12.85
CA LEU A 61 -16.01 5.54 11.63
C LEU A 61 -15.11 4.40 11.18
N VAL A 62 -15.67 3.52 10.38
CA VAL A 62 -14.92 2.42 9.78
C VAL A 62 -14.55 2.76 8.35
N ALA A 63 -13.30 2.53 8.00
CA ALA A 63 -12.78 2.77 6.67
C ALA A 63 -12.06 1.55 6.11
N MET A 64 -11.87 1.50 4.81
CA MET A 64 -11.04 0.54 4.12
C MET A 64 -9.99 1.25 3.27
N LYS A 65 -8.86 0.60 3.08
CA LYS A 65 -7.78 1.13 2.25
C LYS A 65 -8.18 1.14 0.77
N ALA A 66 -7.98 2.27 0.08
CA ALA A 66 -8.18 2.35 -1.35
C ALA A 66 -7.13 1.53 -2.11
N ARG A 67 -7.52 0.95 -3.25
CA ARG A 67 -6.59 0.20 -4.12
C ARG A 67 -5.43 1.06 -4.62
N SER A 68 -5.63 2.36 -4.77
CA SER A 68 -4.61 3.32 -5.18
C SER A 68 -3.41 3.41 -4.24
N LEU A 69 -3.60 3.11 -2.94
CA LEU A 69 -2.51 3.04 -1.96
C LEU A 69 -1.60 1.82 -2.16
N GLY A 70 -2.05 0.81 -2.89
CA GLY A 70 -1.27 -0.37 -3.19
C GLY A 70 -0.77 -1.08 -1.93
N ARG A 71 0.54 -1.34 -1.88
CA ARG A 71 1.20 -2.03 -0.75
C ARG A 71 1.53 -1.13 0.43
N LYS A 72 1.29 0.18 0.35
CA LYS A 72 1.57 1.09 1.47
C LYS A 72 0.80 0.63 2.71
N ALA A 73 1.52 0.42 3.80
CA ALA A 73 0.92 0.08 5.06
C ALA A 73 0.28 1.33 5.68
N VAL A 74 -0.96 1.20 6.10
CA VAL A 74 -1.64 2.14 7.00
C VAL A 74 -1.50 1.56 8.39
N ILE A 75 -1.03 2.34 9.34
CA ILE A 75 -0.76 1.91 10.72
C ILE A 75 -1.54 2.77 11.72
N VAL A 76 -1.63 2.31 12.95
CA VAL A 76 -2.26 3.06 14.03
C VAL A 76 -1.54 4.40 14.21
N GLY A 77 -2.30 5.46 14.43
CA GLY A 77 -1.80 6.82 14.56
C GLY A 77 -1.66 7.57 13.23
N ASP A 78 -1.80 6.92 12.07
CA ASP A 78 -1.77 7.60 10.79
C ASP A 78 -2.90 8.62 10.68
N ARG A 79 -2.57 9.79 10.15
CA ARG A 79 -3.55 10.75 9.67
C ARG A 79 -3.87 10.42 8.21
N VAL A 80 -5.14 10.22 7.92
CA VAL A 80 -5.61 9.73 6.63
C VAL A 80 -6.71 10.61 6.07
N ARG A 81 -6.70 10.79 4.76
CA ARG A 81 -7.84 11.39 4.05
C ARG A 81 -8.94 10.36 3.95
N LEU A 82 -10.18 10.80 4.18
CA LEU A 82 -11.36 9.95 4.19
C LEU A 82 -12.31 10.37 3.07
N ASP A 83 -12.70 9.41 2.26
CA ASP A 83 -13.61 9.56 1.12
C ASP A 83 -14.81 8.63 1.29
N GLY A 84 -15.95 9.00 0.73
CA GLY A 84 -17.19 8.22 0.78
C GLY A 84 -18.02 8.54 2.00
N ASP A 85 -18.65 7.52 2.60
CA ASP A 85 -19.53 7.70 3.75
C ASP A 85 -18.74 7.83 5.06
N THR A 86 -18.56 9.04 5.50
CA THR A 86 -17.84 9.39 6.75
C THR A 86 -18.77 9.64 7.93
N SER A 87 -20.04 9.28 7.83
CA SER A 87 -21.04 9.54 8.89
C SER A 87 -20.81 8.76 10.17
N GLY A 88 -20.10 7.63 10.12
CA GLY A 88 -19.93 6.72 11.25
C GLY A 88 -21.21 5.96 11.63
N ALA A 89 -22.26 6.04 10.82
CA ALA A 89 -23.48 5.27 11.03
C ALA A 89 -23.23 3.76 10.92
N GLU A 90 -24.10 2.97 11.52
CA GLU A 90 -24.02 1.51 11.41
C GLU A 90 -24.07 1.07 9.94
N GLY A 91 -23.10 0.27 9.52
CA GLY A 91 -22.96 -0.18 8.14
C GLY A 91 -22.30 0.83 7.18
N SER A 92 -21.99 2.06 7.63
CA SER A 92 -21.24 3.01 6.83
C SER A 92 -19.79 2.53 6.62
N LEU A 93 -19.23 2.82 5.46
CA LEU A 93 -17.88 2.43 5.12
C LEU A 93 -17.20 3.53 4.32
N ALA A 94 -16.24 4.18 4.92
CA ALA A 94 -15.39 5.15 4.26
C ALA A 94 -14.21 4.48 3.53
N ARG A 95 -13.46 5.25 2.78
CA ARG A 95 -12.28 4.82 2.05
C ARG A 95 -11.11 5.72 2.39
N ILE A 96 -9.91 5.13 2.50
CA ILE A 96 -8.65 5.84 2.71
C ILE A 96 -7.91 5.92 1.38
N PRO A 97 -8.00 7.03 0.62
CA PRO A 97 -7.27 7.21 -0.62
C PRO A 97 -5.84 7.69 -0.41
N GLN A 98 -5.55 8.37 0.70
CA GLN A 98 -4.24 8.96 0.98
C GLN A 98 -3.92 8.91 2.47
N VAL A 99 -2.64 8.67 2.77
CA VAL A 99 -2.05 8.81 4.11
C VAL A 99 -1.23 10.08 4.12
N GLU A 100 -1.45 10.92 5.12
CA GLU A 100 -0.68 12.15 5.33
C GLU A 100 0.76 11.86 5.78
N ARG A 101 1.63 12.85 5.68
CA ARG A 101 3.02 12.72 6.11
C ARG A 101 3.07 12.47 7.63
N ARG A 102 3.75 11.40 8.01
CA ARG A 102 4.00 11.07 9.42
C ARG A 102 5.01 12.03 10.02
N ARG A 103 4.76 12.51 11.23
CA ARG A 103 5.72 13.31 12.02
C ARG A 103 6.73 12.39 12.71
N THR A 104 6.23 11.33 13.33
CA THR A 104 7.02 10.33 14.05
C THR A 104 6.58 8.93 13.66
N VAL A 105 7.49 7.96 13.74
CA VAL A 105 7.19 6.55 13.48
C VAL A 105 7.97 5.70 14.46
N LEU A 106 7.26 4.87 15.22
CA LEU A 106 7.88 3.80 16.00
C LEU A 106 8.02 2.56 15.11
N ARG A 107 9.23 2.01 15.04
CA ARG A 107 9.55 0.82 14.25
C ARG A 107 10.03 -0.29 15.17
N ARG A 108 9.83 -1.51 14.77
CA ARG A 108 10.31 -2.71 15.43
C ARG A 108 10.90 -3.64 14.38
N THR A 109 12.04 -4.22 14.67
CA THR A 109 12.57 -5.39 13.96
C THR A 109 11.69 -6.60 14.27
N ALA A 110 11.36 -7.37 13.25
CA ALA A 110 10.49 -8.54 13.44
C ALA A 110 11.20 -9.66 14.18
N ASP A 111 12.51 -9.80 13.96
CA ASP A 111 13.40 -10.77 14.60
C ASP A 111 14.82 -10.18 14.66
N ASP A 112 15.64 -10.64 15.60
CA ASP A 112 17.05 -10.22 15.71
C ASP A 112 17.87 -10.55 14.44
N THR A 113 17.37 -11.46 13.61
CA THR A 113 17.99 -11.89 12.35
C THR A 113 17.36 -11.28 11.09
N ASP A 114 16.18 -10.64 11.19
CA ASP A 114 15.50 -10.02 10.05
C ASP A 114 15.83 -8.52 10.00
N PRO A 115 16.54 -8.04 8.96
CA PRO A 115 16.86 -6.61 8.81
C PRO A 115 15.64 -5.73 8.50
N HIS A 116 14.45 -6.33 8.35
CA HIS A 116 13.25 -5.59 7.99
C HIS A 116 12.56 -4.99 9.21
N GLU A 117 12.65 -3.68 9.34
CA GLU A 117 11.90 -2.92 10.32
C GLU A 117 10.44 -2.73 9.89
N ARG A 118 9.51 -3.03 10.77
CA ARG A 118 8.08 -2.76 10.59
C ARG A 118 7.66 -1.55 11.39
N ALA A 119 7.00 -0.60 10.75
CA ALA A 119 6.37 0.50 11.43
C ALA A 119 5.14 -0.01 12.22
N ILE A 120 5.06 0.34 13.49
CA ILE A 120 4.00 -0.11 14.40
C ILE A 120 3.01 1.01 14.68
N VAL A 121 3.50 2.19 15.03
CA VAL A 121 2.70 3.36 15.39
C VAL A 121 3.28 4.60 14.73
N ALA A 122 2.40 5.45 14.23
CA ALA A 122 2.75 6.75 13.67
C ALA A 122 2.24 7.88 14.57
N ASN A 123 2.89 9.03 14.46
CA ASN A 123 2.47 10.29 15.08
C ASN A 123 2.27 10.20 16.60
N ALA A 124 2.97 9.30 17.27
CA ALA A 124 2.99 9.24 18.73
C ALA A 124 3.82 10.42 19.27
N ASP A 125 3.30 11.07 20.30
CA ASP A 125 3.96 12.19 20.97
C ASP A 125 4.80 11.72 22.17
N GLN A 126 4.44 10.57 22.77
CA GLN A 126 5.10 10.02 23.95
C GLN A 126 5.15 8.49 23.89
N ILE A 127 6.17 7.91 24.50
CA ILE A 127 6.33 6.47 24.68
C ILE A 127 6.53 6.22 26.16
N PHE A 128 5.77 5.27 26.72
CA PHE A 128 5.97 4.77 28.08
C PHE A 128 6.57 3.37 27.98
N ILE A 129 7.75 3.21 28.55
CA ILE A 129 8.39 1.90 28.70
C ILE A 129 8.08 1.36 30.08
N VAL A 130 7.31 0.29 30.14
CA VAL A 130 6.93 -0.36 31.40
C VAL A 130 7.73 -1.65 31.53
N THR A 131 8.45 -1.79 32.63
CA THR A 131 9.24 -2.97 32.95
C THR A 131 8.96 -3.43 34.37
N ALA A 132 9.01 -4.75 34.59
CA ALA A 132 8.91 -5.31 35.92
C ALA A 132 10.21 -5.01 36.70
N LEU A 133 10.11 -4.68 38.01
CA LEU A 133 11.25 -4.39 38.83
C LEU A 133 11.86 -5.66 39.47
N ALA A 134 11.08 -6.73 39.60
CA ALA A 134 11.48 -7.95 40.32
C ALA A 134 11.46 -9.20 39.43
N GLN A 135 10.36 -9.52 38.75
CA GLN A 135 10.25 -10.69 37.90
C GLN A 135 9.36 -10.40 36.68
N PRO A 136 9.87 -10.63 35.45
CA PRO A 136 11.26 -10.91 35.14
C PRO A 136 12.19 -9.72 35.39
N GLU A 137 13.49 -10.00 35.65
CA GLU A 137 14.47 -8.92 35.77
C GLU A 137 14.52 -8.05 34.51
N PRO A 138 14.68 -6.72 34.66
CA PRO A 138 14.82 -5.81 33.53
C PRO A 138 16.01 -6.23 32.66
N ARG A 139 15.79 -6.42 31.35
CA ARG A 139 16.87 -6.68 30.42
C ARG A 139 17.67 -5.41 30.21
N VAL A 140 18.95 -5.45 30.48
CA VAL A 140 19.89 -4.37 30.18
C VAL A 140 20.13 -4.37 28.69
N GLY A 141 19.74 -3.29 28.01
CA GLY A 141 19.97 -3.13 26.57
C GLY A 141 18.74 -2.90 25.70
N MET A 142 17.65 -2.39 26.27
CA MET A 142 16.57 -1.80 25.48
C MET A 142 16.85 -0.33 25.16
#